data_4998e0ae6c40080b153b2da22a74c1b5
#
_entry.id   4998e0ae6c40080b153b2da22a74c1b5
#
_cell.length_a   1.000
_cell.length_b   1.000
_cell.length_c   1.000
_cell.angle_alpha   90.00
_cell.angle_beta   90.00
_cell.angle_gamma   90.00
#
_symmetry.space_group_name_H-M   'P 1'
#
loop_
_entity.id
_entity.type
_entity.pdbx_description
1 polymer ?
#
loop_
_entity_poly.entity_id
_entity_poly.type
_entity_poly.pdbx_seq_one_letter_code
_entity_poly.pdbx_strand_id
1 'polypeptide(L)'
;MAATDNAAEQVAHIAEKIRAGKTTLGIEFGSTRIKAVLIDDNFQTIASGDYSWASHLEDGLWSYTTEEIWGGLQSAYAPMANDVETAYGEKLTHVGHIGFSAMMHGYLAFDEAGELLVPFRTWQNTNTSEAHKKLSELFQYNIPERWSIAHLYQAVLNKEEHVSKVAYFTTLAGYVHWKLTGKKVLGVGDASGMFPIDPTTHTYETAFIEKFDALPEVAAQPWKLENLLPEPLVAGTPAGELTEEGAKLLDPSGALKPGIVLAPPEGDAGTGMVATNSVRVRTGNVSAGTSIFAMVVLEHKLKALHPEVDLVTTPAGDLAGMSHANNFTSDLNAWVGLFGQFAKAIGQPVDAGMLYGTLFRAAIADDVDANCGGLLNYPFRSGEFLAGLPEGRPLFARSPEANMTLGNFMRAQLFSAFSPVKIGMDVMTKQERVQVDSLVGHGGIFATPKVAQKILAAAFNTPIKVMSTAAEGGAWGMAVLANYLWNTNEDHSNLADFLDGCVFKDAQSTTEKPVASDVVGFEDFFARFTKGLPIEHAAIETINLEDK
;
A
#
# COMPACT_ATOMS: atom_id res chain seq x y z
N MET A 1 28.40 24.14 25.17
CA MET A 1 27.41 24.60 26.16
C MET A 1 26.06 24.87 25.49
N ALA A 2 25.89 25.86 24.60
CA ALA A 2 24.54 26.15 24.04
C ALA A 2 23.87 24.98 23.28
N ALA A 3 24.60 24.14 22.54
CA ALA A 3 24.02 23.00 21.82
C ALA A 3 23.64 21.83 22.74
N THR A 4 24.35 21.65 23.85
CA THR A 4 24.07 20.62 24.87
C THR A 4 22.88 21.02 25.75
N ASP A 5 22.72 22.31 26.03
CA ASP A 5 21.58 22.84 26.80
C ASP A 5 20.28 22.73 26.01
N ASN A 6 20.31 23.00 24.69
CA ASN A 6 19.15 22.87 23.80
C ASN A 6 18.68 21.40 23.66
N ALA A 7 19.60 20.43 23.59
CA ALA A 7 19.25 19.00 23.53
C ALA A 7 18.59 18.52 24.84
N ALA A 8 19.10 18.95 26.00
CA ALA A 8 18.51 18.58 27.29
C ALA A 8 17.11 19.19 27.48
N GLU A 9 16.88 20.44 27.06
CA GLU A 9 15.57 21.07 27.08
C GLU A 9 14.57 20.35 26.15
N GLN A 10 15.01 19.91 24.96
CA GLN A 10 14.17 19.15 24.03
C GLN A 10 13.77 17.79 24.62
N VAL A 11 14.70 17.06 25.24
CA VAL A 11 14.40 15.79 25.92
C VAL A 11 13.39 16.00 27.05
N ALA A 12 13.57 17.02 27.89
CA ALA A 12 12.64 17.32 28.97
C ALA A 12 11.25 17.69 28.46
N HIS A 13 11.17 18.43 27.35
CA HIS A 13 9.90 18.80 26.73
C HIS A 13 9.15 17.57 26.17
N ILE A 14 9.84 16.65 25.52
CA ILE A 14 9.23 15.40 25.03
C ILE A 14 8.79 14.53 26.21
N ALA A 15 9.61 14.41 27.27
CA ALA A 15 9.24 13.68 28.48
C ALA A 15 7.95 14.23 29.13
N GLU A 16 7.75 15.54 29.11
CA GLU A 16 6.50 16.15 29.57
C GLU A 16 5.30 15.77 28.70
N LYS A 17 5.45 15.77 27.37
CA LYS A 17 4.40 15.32 26.44
C LYS A 17 4.03 13.85 26.67
N ILE A 18 5.01 12.98 26.90
CA ILE A 18 4.77 11.56 27.20
C ILE A 18 3.96 11.42 28.49
N ARG A 19 4.37 12.09 29.59
CA ARG A 19 3.64 12.07 30.86
C ARG A 19 2.22 12.61 30.73
N ALA A 20 2.03 13.62 29.89
CA ALA A 20 0.72 14.24 29.65
C ALA A 20 -0.17 13.44 28.70
N GLY A 21 0.30 12.30 28.13
CA GLY A 21 -0.41 11.52 27.13
C GLY A 21 -0.62 12.25 25.80
N LYS A 22 0.23 13.24 25.49
CA LYS A 22 0.20 14.00 24.22
C LYS A 22 1.04 13.34 23.14
N THR A 23 0.94 12.02 23.06
CA THR A 23 1.62 11.20 22.06
C THR A 23 0.63 10.25 21.43
N THR A 24 0.89 9.79 20.21
CA THR A 24 0.06 8.81 19.51
C THR A 24 0.92 7.66 19.00
N LEU A 25 0.38 6.45 19.14
CA LEU A 25 1.02 5.21 18.73
C LEU A 25 0.35 4.66 17.47
N GLY A 26 1.12 4.48 16.42
CA GLY A 26 0.73 3.75 15.21
C GLY A 26 1.50 2.46 15.09
N ILE A 27 0.81 1.36 14.79
CA ILE A 27 1.42 0.05 14.56
C ILE A 27 0.93 -0.51 13.23
N GLU A 28 1.88 -0.93 12.39
CA GLU A 28 1.60 -1.51 11.07
C GLU A 28 2.13 -2.94 10.99
N PHE A 29 1.27 -3.85 10.54
CA PHE A 29 1.62 -5.22 10.18
C PHE A 29 1.83 -5.31 8.66
N GLY A 30 3.04 -4.94 8.21
CA GLY A 30 3.44 -5.16 6.82
C GLY A 30 3.78 -6.62 6.55
N SER A 31 3.85 -7.03 5.27
CA SER A 31 4.08 -8.43 4.87
C SER A 31 5.43 -9.00 5.32
N THR A 32 6.43 -8.16 5.58
CA THR A 32 7.79 -8.60 5.97
C THR A 32 8.26 -8.00 7.28
N ARG A 33 7.51 -7.04 7.83
CA ARG A 33 7.89 -6.30 9.03
C ARG A 33 6.67 -5.76 9.75
N ILE A 34 6.66 -5.88 11.08
CA ILE A 34 5.75 -5.16 11.96
C ILE A 34 6.52 -3.96 12.49
N LYS A 35 5.94 -2.76 12.44
CA LYS A 35 6.57 -1.52 12.88
C LYS A 35 5.66 -0.77 13.86
N ALA A 36 6.20 -0.37 15.00
CA ALA A 36 5.56 0.51 15.97
C ALA A 36 6.24 1.89 15.93
N VAL A 37 5.46 2.95 15.86
CA VAL A 37 5.95 4.35 15.81
C VAL A 37 5.15 5.16 16.81
N LEU A 38 5.86 5.83 17.71
CA LEU A 38 5.31 6.82 18.64
C LEU A 38 5.63 8.22 18.12
N ILE A 39 4.61 9.04 17.91
CA ILE A 39 4.76 10.43 17.50
C ILE A 39 4.31 11.39 18.62
N ASP A 40 4.87 12.59 18.62
CA ASP A 40 4.39 13.69 19.46
C ASP A 40 3.24 14.48 18.78
N ASP A 41 2.75 15.53 19.43
CA ASP A 41 1.71 16.43 18.94
C ASP A 41 2.16 17.37 17.79
N ASN A 42 3.43 17.29 17.39
CA ASN A 42 3.98 17.91 16.16
C ASN A 42 4.24 16.89 15.07
N PHE A 43 3.69 15.68 15.19
CA PHE A 43 3.84 14.56 14.25
C PHE A 43 5.28 14.07 14.08
N GLN A 44 6.20 14.44 14.99
CA GLN A 44 7.57 13.95 14.94
C GLN A 44 7.67 12.58 15.59
N THR A 45 8.36 11.66 14.90
CA THR A 45 8.68 10.34 15.46
C THR A 45 9.64 10.53 16.64
N ILE A 46 9.23 10.12 17.84
CA ILE A 46 10.02 10.21 19.06
C ILE A 46 10.56 8.87 19.54
N ALA A 47 9.93 7.77 19.15
CA ALA A 47 10.44 6.41 19.35
C ALA A 47 9.89 5.47 18.28
N SER A 48 10.62 4.42 17.99
CA SER A 48 10.16 3.37 17.07
C SER A 48 10.72 2.01 17.45
N GLY A 49 10.00 0.96 17.04
CA GLY A 49 10.48 -0.41 17.12
C GLY A 49 9.96 -1.22 15.96
N ASP A 50 10.67 -2.27 15.59
CA ASP A 50 10.27 -3.12 14.50
C ASP A 50 10.60 -4.58 14.75
N TYR A 51 9.90 -5.45 14.03
CA TYR A 51 10.11 -6.89 14.05
C TYR A 51 9.97 -7.45 12.63
N SER A 52 10.99 -8.15 12.16
CA SER A 52 10.95 -8.83 10.86
C SER A 52 10.28 -10.19 10.99
N TRP A 53 9.32 -10.45 10.13
CA TRP A 53 8.61 -11.72 10.04
C TRP A 53 8.36 -12.09 8.58
N ALA A 54 7.82 -13.26 8.31
CA ALA A 54 7.50 -13.70 6.95
C ALA A 54 6.29 -14.65 6.97
N SER A 55 5.47 -14.57 5.93
CA SER A 55 4.44 -15.56 5.67
C SER A 55 5.11 -16.91 5.35
N HIS A 56 4.42 -17.99 5.66
CA HIS A 56 4.82 -19.34 5.31
C HIS A 56 3.74 -20.01 4.47
N LEU A 57 4.16 -20.91 3.60
CA LEU A 57 3.28 -21.70 2.76
C LEU A 57 2.97 -23.01 3.47
N GLU A 58 1.72 -23.20 3.89
CA GLU A 58 1.21 -24.40 4.54
C GLU A 58 0.00 -24.92 3.76
N ASP A 59 0.02 -26.19 3.36
CA ASP A 59 -1.03 -26.82 2.55
C ASP A 59 -1.45 -26.02 1.30
N GLY A 60 -0.49 -25.33 0.68
CA GLY A 60 -0.73 -24.51 -0.50
C GLY A 60 -1.31 -23.12 -0.22
N LEU A 61 -1.39 -22.70 1.04
CA LEU A 61 -1.87 -21.39 1.47
C LEU A 61 -0.79 -20.58 2.17
N TRP A 62 -0.65 -19.33 1.79
CA TRP A 62 0.19 -18.35 2.48
C TRP A 62 -0.50 -17.87 3.75
N SER A 63 0.17 -18.02 4.90
CA SER A 63 -0.40 -17.76 6.21
C SER A 63 0.61 -17.15 7.19
N TYR A 64 0.09 -16.62 8.30
CA TYR A 64 0.77 -16.36 9.57
C TYR A 64 -0.06 -16.99 10.68
N THR A 65 0.58 -17.57 11.69
CA THR A 65 -0.14 -18.09 12.86
C THR A 65 -0.57 -16.96 13.80
N THR A 66 -1.54 -17.23 14.65
CA THR A 66 -1.98 -16.29 15.70
C THR A 66 -0.85 -15.97 16.68
N GLU A 67 0.00 -16.96 17.00
CA GLU A 67 1.17 -16.81 17.84
C GLU A 67 2.21 -15.87 17.22
N GLU A 68 2.44 -15.96 15.91
CA GLU A 68 3.34 -15.05 15.18
C GLU A 68 2.81 -13.62 15.15
N ILE A 69 1.49 -13.44 14.99
CA ILE A 69 0.85 -12.12 15.01
C ILE A 69 1.09 -11.45 16.37
N TRP A 70 0.78 -12.13 17.47
CA TRP A 70 0.91 -11.53 18.81
C TRP A 70 2.37 -11.42 19.25
N GLY A 71 3.19 -12.42 19.00
CA GLY A 71 4.63 -12.40 19.30
C GLY A 71 5.34 -11.29 18.51
N GLY A 72 4.96 -11.10 17.24
CA GLY A 72 5.51 -10.06 16.40
C GLY A 72 5.09 -8.67 16.85
N LEU A 73 3.81 -8.47 17.23
CA LEU A 73 3.31 -7.21 17.79
C LEU A 73 4.10 -6.81 19.04
N GLN A 74 4.25 -7.74 19.99
CA GLN A 74 4.98 -7.52 21.23
C GLN A 74 6.47 -7.25 20.97
N SER A 75 7.06 -7.94 20.00
CA SER A 75 8.46 -7.76 19.59
C SER A 75 8.73 -6.43 18.88
N ALA A 76 7.73 -5.82 18.26
CA ALA A 76 7.84 -4.48 17.72
C ALA A 76 7.55 -3.39 18.76
N TYR A 77 6.58 -3.62 19.65
CA TYR A 77 6.20 -2.68 20.70
C TYR A 77 7.27 -2.50 21.78
N ALA A 78 7.84 -3.61 22.29
CA ALA A 78 8.76 -3.57 23.43
C ALA A 78 10.04 -2.75 23.16
N PRO A 79 10.73 -2.86 22.01
CA PRO A 79 11.86 -1.98 21.70
C PRO A 79 11.48 -0.51 21.65
N MET A 80 10.32 -0.16 21.09
CA MET A 80 9.83 1.22 21.05
C MET A 80 9.59 1.77 22.46
N ALA A 81 8.94 0.98 23.35
CA ALA A 81 8.71 1.38 24.74
C ALA A 81 10.03 1.53 25.52
N ASN A 82 11.02 0.65 25.27
CA ASN A 82 12.35 0.75 25.86
C ASN A 82 13.13 1.99 25.36
N ASP A 83 12.95 2.36 24.09
CA ASP A 83 13.54 3.57 23.53
C ASP A 83 12.99 4.81 24.25
N VAL A 84 11.68 4.86 24.53
CA VAL A 84 11.06 5.93 25.33
C VAL A 84 11.71 6.03 26.71
N GLU A 85 11.86 4.91 27.43
CA GLU A 85 12.47 4.91 28.77
C GLU A 85 13.93 5.33 28.72
N THR A 86 14.67 4.88 27.72
CA THR A 86 16.10 5.17 27.57
C THR A 86 16.36 6.63 27.17
N ALA A 87 15.58 7.14 26.21
CA ALA A 87 15.80 8.47 25.65
C ALA A 87 15.23 9.59 26.55
N TYR A 88 14.11 9.34 27.22
CA TYR A 88 13.34 10.36 27.92
C TYR A 88 13.19 10.10 29.44
N GLY A 89 13.63 8.94 29.94
CA GLY A 89 13.50 8.57 31.35
C GLY A 89 12.07 8.26 31.80
N GLU A 90 11.15 8.06 30.87
CA GLU A 90 9.72 7.87 31.11
C GLU A 90 9.29 6.45 30.73
N LYS A 91 8.54 5.76 31.60
CA LYS A 91 7.83 4.54 31.22
C LYS A 91 6.59 4.88 30.43
N LEU A 92 6.38 4.19 29.32
CA LEU A 92 5.20 4.37 28.47
C LEU A 92 3.99 3.69 29.14
N THR A 93 3.32 4.41 30.03
CA THR A 93 2.13 3.91 30.75
C THR A 93 0.82 4.33 30.10
N HIS A 94 0.85 5.37 29.27
CA HIS A 94 -0.30 5.93 28.59
C HIS A 94 0.15 6.66 27.32
N VAL A 95 -0.69 6.60 26.30
CA VAL A 95 -0.64 7.44 25.10
C VAL A 95 -2.02 8.03 24.85
N GLY A 96 -2.12 9.10 24.10
CA GLY A 96 -3.42 9.70 23.82
C GLY A 96 -4.34 8.80 23.03
N HIS A 97 -3.83 8.31 21.89
CA HIS A 97 -4.55 7.38 21.03
C HIS A 97 -3.63 6.30 20.46
N ILE A 98 -4.23 5.20 20.04
CA ILE A 98 -3.55 4.11 19.35
C ILE A 98 -4.26 3.83 18.02
N GLY A 99 -3.51 3.49 16.98
CA GLY A 99 -4.04 3.00 15.72
C GLY A 99 -3.27 1.78 15.23
N PHE A 100 -4.00 0.88 14.56
CA PHE A 100 -3.44 -0.31 13.94
C PHE A 100 -3.71 -0.30 12.45
N SER A 101 -2.70 -0.61 11.65
CA SER A 101 -2.86 -0.93 10.25
C SER A 101 -2.22 -2.27 9.93
N ALA A 102 -2.66 -2.87 8.83
CA ALA A 102 -2.08 -4.12 8.35
C ALA A 102 -2.13 -4.19 6.83
N MET A 103 -1.42 -5.17 6.27
CA MET A 103 -1.64 -5.59 4.90
C MET A 103 -3.13 -5.82 4.66
N MET A 104 -3.65 -5.20 3.62
CA MET A 104 -5.09 -5.28 3.28
C MET A 104 -5.52 -6.68 2.88
N HIS A 105 -6.83 -6.88 2.85
CA HIS A 105 -7.48 -8.09 2.34
C HIS A 105 -7.26 -9.32 3.23
N GLY A 106 -7.34 -10.51 2.63
CA GLY A 106 -7.19 -11.77 3.35
C GLY A 106 -8.48 -12.23 4.06
N TYR A 107 -8.40 -13.35 4.74
CA TYR A 107 -9.57 -14.01 5.31
C TYR A 107 -9.24 -14.65 6.65
N LEU A 108 -9.74 -14.05 7.72
CA LEU A 108 -9.76 -14.57 9.08
C LEU A 108 -11.21 -14.82 9.47
N ALA A 109 -11.63 -16.06 9.55
CA ALA A 109 -13.02 -16.46 9.82
C ALA A 109 -13.16 -17.12 11.20
N PHE A 110 -14.17 -16.68 11.95
CA PHE A 110 -14.40 -17.07 13.33
C PHE A 110 -15.81 -17.61 13.54
N ASP A 111 -15.97 -18.52 14.47
CA ASP A 111 -17.27 -18.98 14.95
C ASP A 111 -17.90 -18.04 16.00
N GLU A 112 -19.06 -18.42 16.54
CA GLU A 112 -19.77 -17.65 17.59
C GLU A 112 -18.95 -17.50 18.87
N ALA A 113 -18.08 -18.47 19.20
CA ALA A 113 -17.19 -18.40 20.36
C ALA A 113 -15.96 -17.50 20.12
N GLY A 114 -15.72 -17.07 18.88
CA GLY A 114 -14.56 -16.27 18.47
C GLY A 114 -13.30 -17.11 18.26
N GLU A 115 -13.47 -18.40 18.00
CA GLU A 115 -12.39 -19.31 17.63
C GLU A 115 -12.14 -19.27 16.12
N LEU A 116 -10.87 -19.26 15.72
CA LEU A 116 -10.46 -19.23 14.32
C LEU A 116 -10.81 -20.58 13.66
N LEU A 117 -11.61 -20.53 12.59
CA LEU A 117 -12.16 -21.72 11.94
C LEU A 117 -11.19 -22.39 10.96
N VAL A 118 -10.34 -21.60 10.31
CA VAL A 118 -9.34 -22.04 9.32
C VAL A 118 -8.09 -21.16 9.47
N PRO A 119 -6.90 -21.62 9.02
CA PRO A 119 -5.71 -20.78 9.00
C PRO A 119 -5.95 -19.45 8.27
N PHE A 120 -5.27 -18.40 8.70
CA PHE A 120 -5.34 -17.09 8.04
C PHE A 120 -4.93 -17.20 6.58
N ARG A 121 -5.80 -16.82 5.65
CA ARG A 121 -5.50 -16.72 4.22
C ARG A 121 -5.10 -15.29 3.91
N THR A 122 -3.82 -15.06 3.61
CA THR A 122 -3.30 -13.71 3.34
C THR A 122 -3.67 -13.23 1.94
N TRP A 123 -3.40 -11.96 1.65
CA TRP A 123 -3.56 -11.35 0.33
C TRP A 123 -2.76 -12.05 -0.79
N GLN A 124 -1.72 -12.81 -0.44
CA GLN A 124 -0.88 -13.55 -1.39
C GLN A 124 -1.60 -14.76 -2.03
N ASN A 125 -2.71 -15.19 -1.43
CA ASN A 125 -3.49 -16.32 -1.94
C ASN A 125 -4.37 -15.88 -3.11
N THR A 126 -4.17 -16.50 -4.27
CA THR A 126 -4.88 -16.25 -5.53
C THR A 126 -5.66 -17.48 -6.00
N ASN A 127 -6.11 -18.31 -5.06
CA ASN A 127 -6.85 -19.55 -5.32
C ASN A 127 -8.38 -19.35 -5.33
N THR A 128 -8.84 -18.14 -5.68
CA THR A 128 -10.25 -17.71 -5.66
C THR A 128 -10.75 -17.26 -7.04
N SER A 129 -10.13 -17.77 -8.12
CA SER A 129 -10.42 -17.31 -9.49
C SER A 129 -11.87 -17.52 -9.92
N GLU A 130 -12.56 -18.60 -9.45
CA GLU A 130 -13.96 -18.82 -9.77
C GLU A 130 -14.85 -17.78 -9.06
N ALA A 131 -14.61 -17.54 -7.78
CA ALA A 131 -15.32 -16.54 -7.00
C ALA A 131 -15.11 -15.12 -7.55
N HIS A 132 -13.85 -14.74 -7.86
CA HIS A 132 -13.51 -13.49 -8.51
C HIS A 132 -14.35 -13.22 -9.77
N LYS A 133 -14.37 -14.17 -10.71
CA LYS A 133 -15.12 -14.02 -11.97
C LYS A 133 -16.62 -13.85 -11.73
N LYS A 134 -17.22 -14.75 -10.93
CA LYS A 134 -18.66 -14.73 -10.65
C LYS A 134 -19.08 -13.45 -9.93
N LEU A 135 -18.33 -13.01 -8.93
CA LEU A 135 -18.66 -11.79 -8.17
C LEU A 135 -18.45 -10.54 -9.00
N SER A 136 -17.37 -10.45 -9.78
CA SER A 136 -17.13 -9.29 -10.65
C SER A 136 -18.23 -9.13 -11.71
N GLU A 137 -18.68 -10.24 -12.32
CA GLU A 137 -19.82 -10.23 -13.24
C GLU A 137 -21.13 -9.88 -12.56
N LEU A 138 -21.40 -10.45 -11.36
CA LEU A 138 -22.63 -10.20 -10.61
C LEU A 138 -22.77 -8.72 -10.20
N PHE A 139 -21.70 -8.14 -9.74
CA PHE A 139 -21.70 -6.76 -9.23
C PHE A 139 -21.42 -5.72 -10.31
N GLN A 140 -20.88 -6.13 -11.48
CA GLN A 140 -20.31 -5.23 -12.48
C GLN A 140 -19.26 -4.29 -11.83
N TYR A 141 -18.44 -4.89 -10.95
CA TYR A 141 -17.42 -4.26 -10.14
C TYR A 141 -16.24 -5.22 -9.98
N ASN A 142 -15.01 -4.75 -10.13
CA ASN A 142 -13.85 -5.63 -10.01
C ASN A 142 -13.71 -6.11 -8.54
N ILE A 143 -13.75 -7.43 -8.35
CA ILE A 143 -13.53 -8.10 -7.06
C ILE A 143 -12.25 -8.93 -7.18
N PRO A 144 -11.08 -8.39 -6.85
CA PRO A 144 -9.80 -9.10 -6.97
C PRO A 144 -9.78 -10.42 -6.19
N GLU A 145 -9.00 -11.38 -6.66
CA GLU A 145 -8.90 -12.72 -6.04
C GLU A 145 -8.48 -12.68 -4.56
N ARG A 146 -7.69 -11.67 -4.17
CA ARG A 146 -7.19 -11.50 -2.79
C ARG A 146 -8.20 -10.92 -1.79
N TRP A 147 -9.37 -10.43 -2.25
CA TRP A 147 -10.37 -9.81 -1.37
C TRP A 147 -11.04 -10.83 -0.45
N SER A 148 -11.40 -10.38 0.75
CA SER A 148 -11.99 -11.24 1.78
C SER A 148 -13.28 -11.92 1.31
N ILE A 149 -14.13 -11.21 0.57
CA ILE A 149 -15.37 -11.78 0.01
C ILE A 149 -15.10 -12.85 -1.06
N ALA A 150 -14.03 -12.72 -1.84
CA ALA A 150 -13.64 -13.73 -2.81
C ALA A 150 -13.23 -15.04 -2.11
N HIS A 151 -12.50 -14.94 -0.99
CA HIS A 151 -12.15 -16.10 -0.15
C HIS A 151 -13.37 -16.75 0.49
N LEU A 152 -14.29 -15.97 1.07
CA LEU A 152 -15.52 -16.51 1.64
C LEU A 152 -16.35 -17.21 0.55
N TYR A 153 -16.56 -16.58 -0.58
CA TYR A 153 -17.36 -17.16 -1.66
C TYR A 153 -16.70 -18.38 -2.30
N GLN A 154 -15.38 -18.38 -2.45
CA GLN A 154 -14.66 -19.56 -2.92
C GLN A 154 -14.82 -20.74 -1.95
N ALA A 155 -14.77 -20.48 -0.64
CA ALA A 155 -15.01 -21.51 0.37
C ALA A 155 -16.44 -22.07 0.28
N VAL A 156 -17.45 -21.21 0.00
CA VAL A 156 -18.84 -21.65 -0.28
C VAL A 156 -18.89 -22.55 -1.53
N LEU A 157 -18.25 -22.15 -2.63
CA LEU A 157 -18.21 -22.91 -3.89
C LEU A 157 -17.52 -24.26 -3.70
N ASN A 158 -16.43 -24.30 -2.94
CA ASN A 158 -15.70 -25.51 -2.58
C ASN A 158 -16.44 -26.39 -1.54
N LYS A 159 -17.53 -25.89 -0.94
CA LYS A 159 -18.28 -26.56 0.14
C LYS A 159 -17.38 -26.89 1.34
N GLU A 160 -16.49 -25.97 1.71
CA GLU A 160 -15.61 -26.15 2.86
C GLU A 160 -16.43 -26.25 4.16
N GLU A 161 -16.05 -27.18 5.04
CA GLU A 161 -16.85 -27.53 6.25
C GLU A 161 -17.05 -26.36 7.21
N HIS A 162 -16.12 -25.42 7.26
CA HIS A 162 -16.18 -24.27 8.18
C HIS A 162 -17.24 -23.24 7.79
N VAL A 163 -17.67 -23.19 6.53
CA VAL A 163 -18.51 -22.11 5.98
C VAL A 163 -19.81 -21.94 6.77
N SER A 164 -20.48 -23.06 7.12
CA SER A 164 -21.74 -23.01 7.89
C SER A 164 -21.58 -22.55 9.34
N LYS A 165 -20.35 -22.48 9.85
CA LYS A 165 -20.03 -22.08 11.23
C LYS A 165 -19.52 -20.63 11.32
N VAL A 166 -19.31 -19.96 10.18
CA VAL A 166 -18.81 -18.58 10.17
C VAL A 166 -19.84 -17.66 10.83
N ALA A 167 -19.43 -16.99 11.88
CA ALA A 167 -20.21 -15.97 12.58
C ALA A 167 -19.60 -14.56 12.43
N TYR A 168 -18.34 -14.50 12.01
CA TYR A 168 -17.61 -13.26 11.76
C TYR A 168 -16.40 -13.53 10.89
N PHE A 169 -16.07 -12.64 9.97
CA PHE A 169 -14.79 -12.65 9.29
C PHE A 169 -14.25 -11.23 9.12
N THR A 170 -12.93 -11.10 9.07
CA THR A 170 -12.27 -9.81 9.03
C THR A 170 -10.86 -9.91 8.43
N THR A 171 -10.19 -8.76 8.30
CA THR A 171 -8.78 -8.60 7.95
C THR A 171 -7.87 -8.76 9.18
N LEU A 172 -6.56 -8.72 8.96
CA LEU A 172 -5.60 -8.76 10.06
C LEU A 172 -5.73 -7.52 10.99
N ALA A 173 -5.90 -6.32 10.42
CA ALA A 173 -6.08 -5.10 11.22
C ALA A 173 -7.34 -5.19 12.10
N GLY A 174 -8.44 -5.65 11.52
CA GLY A 174 -9.70 -5.85 12.26
C GLY A 174 -9.60 -6.92 13.34
N TYR A 175 -8.88 -8.01 13.09
CA TYR A 175 -8.62 -9.06 14.09
C TYR A 175 -7.85 -8.53 15.30
N VAL A 176 -6.74 -7.84 15.06
CA VAL A 176 -5.92 -7.25 16.14
C VAL A 176 -6.74 -6.25 16.95
N HIS A 177 -7.43 -5.34 16.26
CA HIS A 177 -8.28 -4.35 16.91
C HIS A 177 -9.38 -4.98 17.77
N TRP A 178 -10.09 -5.97 17.22
CA TRP A 178 -11.16 -6.67 17.96
C TRP A 178 -10.64 -7.33 19.24
N LYS A 179 -9.50 -8.02 19.18
CA LYS A 179 -8.93 -8.67 20.36
C LYS A 179 -8.46 -7.67 21.43
N LEU A 180 -8.05 -6.47 21.04
CA LEU A 180 -7.59 -5.42 21.96
C LEU A 180 -8.74 -4.59 22.58
N THR A 181 -9.85 -4.44 21.86
CA THR A 181 -10.97 -3.56 22.25
C THR A 181 -12.30 -4.27 22.50
N GLY A 182 -12.45 -5.51 22.05
CA GLY A 182 -13.73 -6.21 21.99
C GLY A 182 -14.67 -5.70 20.89
N LYS A 183 -14.29 -4.71 20.07
CA LYS A 183 -15.15 -4.12 19.02
C LYS A 183 -14.82 -4.72 17.64
N LYS A 184 -15.86 -5.18 16.96
CA LYS A 184 -15.82 -5.75 15.60
C LYS A 184 -16.05 -4.63 14.56
N VAL A 185 -15.09 -3.73 14.45
CA VAL A 185 -15.12 -2.58 13.54
C VAL A 185 -13.90 -2.58 12.64
N LEU A 186 -13.97 -1.84 11.54
CA LEU A 186 -12.87 -1.72 10.59
C LEU A 186 -12.87 -0.30 10.01
N GLY A 187 -11.72 0.28 9.75
CA GLY A 187 -11.62 1.51 9.00
C GLY A 187 -12.20 1.32 7.59
N VAL A 188 -12.88 2.34 7.09
CA VAL A 188 -13.59 2.24 5.80
C VAL A 188 -12.64 1.93 4.65
N GLY A 189 -11.37 2.37 4.74
CA GLY A 189 -10.33 2.06 3.75
C GLY A 189 -10.05 0.57 3.68
N ASP A 190 -9.83 -0.08 4.81
CA ASP A 190 -9.58 -1.52 4.87
C ASP A 190 -10.86 -2.34 4.60
N ALA A 191 -12.01 -1.88 5.10
CA ALA A 191 -13.32 -2.49 4.83
C ALA A 191 -13.62 -2.57 3.33
N SER A 192 -13.21 -1.56 2.55
CA SER A 192 -13.37 -1.52 1.10
C SER A 192 -12.62 -2.65 0.37
N GLY A 193 -11.56 -3.19 0.99
CA GLY A 193 -10.83 -4.37 0.51
C GLY A 193 -11.43 -5.71 0.95
N MET A 194 -12.46 -5.69 1.80
CA MET A 194 -13.25 -6.87 2.14
C MET A 194 -14.46 -7.02 1.22
N PHE A 195 -15.21 -5.94 1.06
CA PHE A 195 -16.43 -5.86 0.26
C PHE A 195 -16.64 -4.42 -0.22
N PRO A 196 -17.24 -4.16 -1.40
CA PRO A 196 -17.43 -2.82 -1.94
C PRO A 196 -18.17 -1.88 -0.97
N ILE A 197 -17.64 -0.66 -0.87
CA ILE A 197 -18.20 0.44 -0.07
C ILE A 197 -18.97 1.40 -0.98
N ASP A 198 -20.12 1.87 -0.53
CA ASP A 198 -20.78 3.04 -1.13
C ASP A 198 -20.09 4.32 -0.60
N PRO A 199 -19.40 5.10 -1.45
CA PRO A 199 -18.69 6.30 -1.02
C PRO A 199 -19.61 7.45 -0.56
N THR A 200 -20.93 7.31 -0.72
CA THR A 200 -21.92 8.31 -0.25
C THR A 200 -22.32 8.06 1.20
N THR A 201 -22.50 6.79 1.56
CA THR A 201 -22.92 6.40 2.92
C THR A 201 -21.75 5.96 3.79
N HIS A 202 -20.60 5.66 3.19
CA HIS A 202 -19.42 5.07 3.82
C HIS A 202 -19.70 3.72 4.49
N THR A 203 -20.72 3.01 4.00
CA THR A 203 -21.08 1.66 4.42
C THR A 203 -20.96 0.69 3.26
N TYR A 204 -21.05 -0.61 3.53
CA TYR A 204 -21.06 -1.62 2.47
C TYR A 204 -22.20 -1.40 1.49
N GLU A 205 -21.95 -1.64 0.19
CA GLU A 205 -22.94 -1.46 -0.88
C GLU A 205 -24.10 -2.44 -0.72
N THR A 206 -25.22 -1.97 -0.19
CA THR A 206 -26.40 -2.80 0.17
C THR A 206 -26.93 -3.59 -1.02
N ALA A 207 -26.96 -2.98 -2.21
CA ALA A 207 -27.42 -3.66 -3.41
C ALA A 207 -26.55 -4.87 -3.78
N PHE A 208 -25.25 -4.85 -3.45
CA PHE A 208 -24.34 -5.96 -3.69
C PHE A 208 -24.50 -7.03 -2.62
N ILE A 209 -24.76 -6.67 -1.36
CA ILE A 209 -25.08 -7.61 -0.29
C ILE A 209 -26.35 -8.40 -0.68
N GLU A 210 -27.40 -7.72 -1.12
CA GLU A 210 -28.64 -8.36 -1.56
C GLU A 210 -28.42 -9.34 -2.71
N LYS A 211 -27.62 -8.95 -3.72
CA LYS A 211 -27.27 -9.83 -4.84
C LYS A 211 -26.45 -11.04 -4.39
N PHE A 212 -25.50 -10.86 -3.47
CA PHE A 212 -24.69 -11.94 -2.92
C PHE A 212 -25.53 -12.94 -2.14
N ASP A 213 -26.38 -12.44 -1.23
CA ASP A 213 -27.26 -13.25 -0.40
C ASP A 213 -28.34 -14.01 -1.21
N ALA A 214 -28.63 -13.56 -2.44
CA ALA A 214 -29.57 -14.21 -3.36
C ALA A 214 -28.94 -15.35 -4.17
N LEU A 215 -27.60 -15.52 -4.17
CA LEU A 215 -26.95 -16.66 -4.83
C LEU A 215 -27.41 -17.98 -4.18
N PRO A 216 -27.83 -18.99 -4.96
CA PRO A 216 -28.45 -20.21 -4.40
C PRO A 216 -27.56 -20.90 -3.34
N GLU A 217 -26.26 -20.98 -3.57
CA GLU A 217 -25.29 -21.60 -2.67
C GLU A 217 -25.04 -20.78 -1.40
N VAL A 218 -25.21 -19.45 -1.47
CA VAL A 218 -25.14 -18.54 -0.33
C VAL A 218 -26.45 -18.54 0.46
N ALA A 219 -27.60 -18.50 -0.23
CA ALA A 219 -28.92 -18.55 0.39
C ALA A 219 -29.16 -19.84 1.19
N ALA A 220 -28.42 -20.89 0.87
CA ALA A 220 -28.44 -22.16 1.61
C ALA A 220 -27.67 -22.12 2.94
N GLN A 221 -26.87 -21.07 3.20
CA GLN A 221 -26.12 -20.92 4.43
C GLN A 221 -26.98 -20.41 5.58
N PRO A 222 -26.62 -20.70 6.86
CA PRO A 222 -27.42 -20.29 8.02
C PRO A 222 -27.25 -18.78 8.36
N TRP A 223 -26.40 -18.06 7.69
CA TRP A 223 -26.06 -16.66 7.92
C TRP A 223 -26.44 -15.76 6.75
N LYS A 224 -26.41 -14.46 6.99
CA LYS A 224 -26.47 -13.41 5.98
C LYS A 224 -25.17 -12.60 6.02
N LEU A 225 -24.72 -12.10 4.86
CA LEU A 225 -23.43 -11.43 4.74
C LEU A 225 -23.31 -10.23 5.69
N GLU A 226 -24.36 -9.41 5.80
CA GLU A 226 -24.36 -8.23 6.67
C GLU A 226 -24.03 -8.54 8.14
N ASN A 227 -24.38 -9.75 8.63
CA ASN A 227 -24.14 -10.17 10.01
C ASN A 227 -22.71 -10.68 10.23
N LEU A 228 -21.98 -10.96 9.16
CA LEU A 228 -20.62 -11.48 9.20
C LEU A 228 -19.55 -10.40 9.10
N LEU A 229 -19.89 -9.24 8.49
CA LEU A 229 -18.97 -8.15 8.21
C LEU A 229 -18.73 -7.27 9.44
N PRO A 230 -17.50 -6.72 9.62
CA PRO A 230 -17.25 -5.67 10.61
C PRO A 230 -17.97 -4.37 10.23
N GLU A 231 -18.31 -3.56 11.21
CA GLU A 231 -18.87 -2.22 10.98
C GLU A 231 -17.77 -1.29 10.41
N PRO A 232 -17.97 -0.66 9.22
CA PRO A 232 -16.99 0.28 8.67
C PRO A 232 -17.08 1.64 9.37
N LEU A 233 -15.95 2.22 9.73
CA LEU A 233 -15.84 3.54 10.37
C LEU A 233 -14.90 4.45 9.56
N VAL A 234 -15.28 5.71 9.38
CA VAL A 234 -14.40 6.72 8.76
C VAL A 234 -13.35 7.22 9.75
N ALA A 235 -12.22 7.68 9.24
CA ALA A 235 -11.17 8.31 10.03
C ALA A 235 -11.72 9.44 10.91
N GLY A 236 -11.22 9.55 12.14
CA GLY A 236 -11.71 10.52 13.12
C GLY A 236 -12.87 10.03 13.99
N THR A 237 -13.39 8.83 13.74
CA THR A 237 -14.40 8.18 14.59
C THR A 237 -13.72 7.34 15.66
N PRO A 238 -14.04 7.49 16.97
CA PRO A 238 -13.52 6.60 17.99
C PRO A 238 -13.99 5.15 17.77
N ALA A 239 -13.05 4.21 17.76
CA ALA A 239 -13.31 2.81 17.42
C ALA A 239 -13.36 1.86 18.64
N GLY A 240 -13.36 2.39 19.85
CA GLY A 240 -13.34 1.65 21.11
C GLY A 240 -12.15 2.02 21.97
N GLU A 241 -12.03 1.38 23.12
CA GLU A 241 -10.97 1.62 24.10
C GLU A 241 -10.18 0.34 24.34
N LEU A 242 -8.89 0.50 24.61
CA LEU A 242 -8.01 -0.60 25.02
C LEU A 242 -8.54 -1.22 26.32
N THR A 243 -8.86 -2.51 26.27
CA THR A 243 -9.32 -3.26 27.45
C THR A 243 -8.16 -3.63 28.38
N GLU A 244 -8.44 -4.14 29.59
CA GLU A 244 -7.40 -4.67 30.48
C GLU A 244 -6.67 -5.87 29.85
N GLU A 245 -7.41 -6.76 29.21
CA GLU A 245 -6.86 -7.90 28.49
C GLU A 245 -6.05 -7.44 27.27
N GLY A 246 -6.58 -6.46 26.52
CA GLY A 246 -5.91 -5.87 25.37
C GLY A 246 -4.59 -5.18 25.75
N ALA A 247 -4.58 -4.45 26.85
CA ALA A 247 -3.35 -3.82 27.35
C ALA A 247 -2.26 -4.84 27.69
N LYS A 248 -2.63 -5.96 28.35
CA LYS A 248 -1.68 -7.07 28.66
C LYS A 248 -1.24 -7.81 27.40
N LEU A 249 -2.11 -7.91 26.41
CA LEU A 249 -1.80 -8.58 25.14
C LEU A 249 -0.84 -7.73 24.29
N LEU A 250 -1.00 -6.40 24.29
CA LEU A 250 -0.09 -5.48 23.61
C LEU A 250 1.23 -5.33 24.37
N ASP A 251 1.15 -5.11 25.68
CA ASP A 251 2.30 -4.90 26.57
C ASP A 251 2.34 -5.93 27.71
N PRO A 252 3.02 -7.07 27.54
CA PRO A 252 3.16 -8.08 28.60
C PRO A 252 3.90 -7.59 29.85
N SER A 253 4.64 -6.46 29.77
CA SER A 253 5.28 -5.87 30.96
C SER A 253 4.25 -5.32 31.95
N GLY A 254 3.03 -5.02 31.51
CA GLY A 254 1.94 -4.46 32.28
C GLY A 254 2.12 -2.97 32.59
N ALA A 255 3.05 -2.29 31.93
CA ALA A 255 3.25 -0.85 32.08
C ALA A 255 2.08 -0.07 31.45
N LEU A 256 1.70 -0.41 30.22
CA LEU A 256 0.61 0.25 29.49
C LEU A 256 -0.75 0.01 30.18
N LYS A 257 -1.52 1.07 30.36
CA LYS A 257 -2.81 1.04 31.06
C LYS A 257 -3.98 0.97 30.07
N PRO A 258 -5.11 0.34 30.46
CA PRO A 258 -6.32 0.32 29.66
C PRO A 258 -7.00 1.69 29.58
N GLY A 259 -8.05 1.80 28.74
CA GLY A 259 -8.88 3.01 28.59
C GLY A 259 -8.36 3.99 27.55
N ILE A 260 -7.31 3.63 26.79
CA ILE A 260 -6.81 4.44 25.67
C ILE A 260 -7.75 4.24 24.48
N VAL A 261 -8.21 5.35 23.88
CA VAL A 261 -9.08 5.31 22.69
C VAL A 261 -8.29 4.88 21.47
N LEU A 262 -8.88 3.98 20.67
CA LEU A 262 -8.31 3.55 19.40
C LEU A 262 -9.00 4.22 18.21
N ALA A 263 -8.19 4.51 17.18
CA ALA A 263 -8.68 4.88 15.86
C ALA A 263 -9.21 3.64 15.10
N PRO A 264 -10.07 3.81 14.08
CA PRO A 264 -10.47 2.71 13.21
C PRO A 264 -9.24 2.01 12.62
N PRO A 265 -9.15 0.68 12.69
CA PRO A 265 -8.02 -0.05 12.15
C PRO A 265 -8.05 -0.02 10.61
N GLU A 266 -6.93 0.30 9.97
CA GLU A 266 -6.85 0.58 8.54
C GLU A 266 -5.95 -0.39 7.78
N GLY A 267 -6.07 -0.36 6.46
CA GLY A 267 -5.16 -1.04 5.56
C GLY A 267 -3.91 -0.21 5.25
N ASP A 268 -2.83 -0.89 4.88
CA ASP A 268 -1.53 -0.29 4.53
C ASP A 268 -1.61 0.69 3.34
N ALA A 269 -2.51 0.46 2.39
CA ALA A 269 -2.74 1.39 1.28
C ALA A 269 -3.29 2.74 1.78
N GLY A 270 -4.30 2.72 2.67
CA GLY A 270 -4.90 3.93 3.24
C GLY A 270 -3.91 4.72 4.10
N THR A 271 -3.16 4.05 4.98
CA THR A 271 -2.13 4.70 5.80
C THR A 271 -0.96 5.23 4.96
N GLY A 272 -0.61 4.54 3.87
CA GLY A 272 0.35 5.03 2.87
C GLY A 272 -0.11 6.32 2.16
N MET A 273 -1.41 6.43 1.86
CA MET A 273 -1.99 7.67 1.31
C MET A 273 -1.94 8.82 2.33
N VAL A 274 -2.17 8.54 3.61
CA VAL A 274 -2.02 9.54 4.69
C VAL A 274 -0.56 9.97 4.81
N ALA A 275 0.38 9.03 4.87
CA ALA A 275 1.81 9.32 4.99
C ALA A 275 2.38 10.15 3.82
N THR A 276 1.71 10.13 2.68
CA THR A 276 2.10 10.88 1.47
C THR A 276 1.22 12.11 1.19
N ASN A 277 0.29 12.46 2.08
CA ASN A 277 -0.68 13.55 1.86
C ASN A 277 -1.41 13.43 0.52
N SER A 278 -1.97 12.27 0.22
CA SER A 278 -2.57 11.96 -1.08
C SER A 278 -4.03 11.46 -0.98
N VAL A 279 -4.76 11.90 0.05
CA VAL A 279 -6.16 11.52 0.29
C VAL A 279 -7.20 12.46 -0.34
N ARG A 280 -6.77 13.60 -0.87
CA ARG A 280 -7.68 14.57 -1.50
C ARG A 280 -8.14 14.08 -2.87
N VAL A 281 -9.41 14.28 -3.20
CA VAL A 281 -9.98 13.99 -4.54
C VAL A 281 -9.11 14.62 -5.64
N ARG A 282 -8.89 13.87 -6.72
CA ARG A 282 -8.03 14.20 -7.86
C ARG A 282 -6.52 14.25 -7.54
N THR A 283 -6.12 13.77 -6.38
CA THR A 283 -4.72 13.49 -6.06
C THR A 283 -4.51 12.01 -5.83
N GLY A 284 -3.28 11.61 -5.58
CA GLY A 284 -2.96 10.23 -5.29
C GLY A 284 -1.47 10.02 -5.05
N ASN A 285 -1.06 8.78 -4.93
CA ASN A 285 0.33 8.43 -4.75
C ASN A 285 0.79 7.33 -5.71
N VAL A 286 2.10 7.25 -5.87
CA VAL A 286 2.78 6.16 -6.58
C VAL A 286 3.81 5.56 -5.64
N SER A 287 3.57 4.32 -5.22
CA SER A 287 4.50 3.53 -4.41
C SER A 287 5.35 2.65 -5.33
N ALA A 288 6.66 2.88 -5.31
CA ALA A 288 7.60 2.31 -6.27
C ALA A 288 8.70 1.52 -5.55
N GLY A 289 8.48 0.21 -5.44
CA GLY A 289 9.37 -0.77 -4.82
C GLY A 289 9.86 -1.83 -5.79
N THR A 290 9.74 -3.11 -5.43
CA THR A 290 9.94 -4.25 -6.35
C THR A 290 8.79 -4.34 -7.35
N SER A 291 7.57 -4.12 -6.89
CA SER A 291 6.36 -3.82 -7.66
C SER A 291 6.07 -2.33 -7.62
N ILE A 292 5.09 -1.90 -8.41
CA ILE A 292 4.63 -0.51 -8.42
C ILE A 292 3.11 -0.48 -8.39
N PHE A 293 2.55 0.46 -7.62
CA PHE A 293 1.14 0.80 -7.75
C PHE A 293 0.94 2.32 -7.77
N ALA A 294 -0.08 2.74 -8.50
CA ALA A 294 -0.56 4.10 -8.52
C ALA A 294 -2.00 4.13 -8.02
N MET A 295 -2.26 4.95 -7.03
CA MET A 295 -3.59 5.19 -6.48
C MET A 295 -4.05 6.60 -6.82
N VAL A 296 -5.31 6.76 -7.21
CA VAL A 296 -5.94 8.05 -7.52
C VAL A 296 -7.25 8.14 -6.78
N VAL A 297 -7.47 9.20 -6.01
CA VAL A 297 -8.76 9.48 -5.38
C VAL A 297 -9.70 10.03 -6.44
N LEU A 298 -10.78 9.29 -6.68
CA LEU A 298 -11.69 9.49 -7.80
C LEU A 298 -12.73 10.57 -7.48
N GLU A 299 -13.06 11.40 -8.46
CA GLU A 299 -14.13 12.39 -8.37
C GLU A 299 -15.52 11.80 -8.67
N HIS A 300 -15.58 10.59 -9.22
CA HIS A 300 -16.82 9.87 -9.55
C HIS A 300 -16.58 8.35 -9.61
N LYS A 301 -17.65 7.56 -9.46
CA LYS A 301 -17.61 6.10 -9.68
C LYS A 301 -17.24 5.80 -11.14
N LEU A 302 -16.48 4.73 -11.38
CA LEU A 302 -16.22 4.25 -12.74
C LEU A 302 -17.51 3.77 -13.40
N LYS A 303 -17.63 3.98 -14.71
CA LYS A 303 -18.85 3.69 -15.48
C LYS A 303 -18.96 2.24 -15.91
N ALA A 304 -17.82 1.53 -15.96
CA ALA A 304 -17.73 0.16 -16.40
C ALA A 304 -16.85 -0.67 -15.47
N LEU A 305 -16.99 -1.98 -15.56
CA LEU A 305 -16.07 -2.93 -14.95
C LEU A 305 -14.73 -2.90 -15.68
N HIS A 306 -13.67 -2.62 -14.96
CA HIS A 306 -12.29 -2.63 -15.45
C HIS A 306 -11.44 -3.54 -14.57
N PRO A 307 -11.07 -4.74 -15.05
CA PRO A 307 -10.23 -5.65 -14.27
C PRO A 307 -8.82 -5.10 -13.99
N GLU A 308 -8.37 -4.09 -14.76
CA GLU A 308 -7.07 -3.43 -14.61
C GLU A 308 -7.03 -2.43 -13.43
N VAL A 309 -8.19 -2.12 -12.82
CA VAL A 309 -8.32 -1.14 -11.74
C VAL A 309 -9.01 -1.76 -10.55
N ASP A 310 -8.31 -1.81 -9.43
CA ASP A 310 -8.93 -2.16 -8.15
C ASP A 310 -9.53 -0.91 -7.52
N LEU A 311 -10.72 -1.03 -6.97
CA LEU A 311 -11.43 0.08 -6.33
C LEU A 311 -11.47 -0.14 -4.82
N VAL A 312 -10.84 0.76 -4.09
CA VAL A 312 -10.85 0.82 -2.63
C VAL A 312 -11.27 2.21 -2.18
N THR A 313 -11.29 2.51 -0.89
CA THR A 313 -11.53 3.86 -0.40
C THR A 313 -10.34 4.40 0.38
N THR A 314 -10.25 5.73 0.48
CA THR A 314 -9.39 6.39 1.45
C THR A 314 -9.91 6.15 2.88
N PRO A 315 -9.12 6.40 3.93
CA PRO A 315 -9.63 6.36 5.32
C PRO A 315 -10.78 7.34 5.59
N ALA A 316 -10.99 8.34 4.74
CA ALA A 316 -12.14 9.26 4.80
C ALA A 316 -13.39 8.74 4.06
N GLY A 317 -13.28 7.63 3.30
CA GLY A 317 -14.39 7.01 2.56
C GLY A 317 -14.49 7.43 1.10
N ASP A 318 -13.61 8.31 0.61
CA ASP A 318 -13.58 8.69 -0.80
C ASP A 318 -13.05 7.52 -1.65
N LEU A 319 -13.69 7.26 -2.79
CA LEU A 319 -13.32 6.18 -3.69
C LEU A 319 -11.94 6.42 -4.30
N ALA A 320 -11.11 5.40 -4.32
CA ALA A 320 -9.78 5.42 -4.92
C ALA A 320 -9.61 4.26 -5.91
N GLY A 321 -9.11 4.57 -7.10
CA GLY A 321 -8.72 3.57 -8.10
C GLY A 321 -7.24 3.26 -7.99
N MET A 322 -6.89 1.98 -8.00
CA MET A 322 -5.52 1.49 -7.92
C MET A 322 -5.16 0.69 -9.18
N SER A 323 -4.09 1.09 -9.84
CA SER A 323 -3.40 0.28 -10.85
C SER A 323 -2.15 -0.32 -10.22
N HIS A 324 -1.99 -1.64 -10.27
CA HIS A 324 -0.87 -2.36 -9.67
C HIS A 324 -0.15 -3.22 -10.71
N ALA A 325 1.19 -3.08 -10.80
CA ALA A 325 2.04 -3.91 -11.64
C ALA A 325 3.09 -4.66 -10.79
N ASN A 326 3.24 -5.95 -11.07
CA ASN A 326 4.17 -6.84 -10.35
C ASN A 326 5.64 -6.56 -10.67
N ASN A 327 5.91 -6.15 -11.91
CA ASN A 327 7.26 -6.01 -12.44
C ASN A 327 7.65 -4.54 -12.52
N PHE A 328 8.62 -4.10 -11.70
CA PHE A 328 9.09 -2.73 -11.71
C PHE A 328 10.62 -2.63 -11.67
N THR A 329 11.25 -2.71 -10.49
CA THR A 329 12.70 -2.45 -10.37
C THR A 329 13.58 -3.67 -10.56
N SER A 330 13.06 -4.88 -10.55
CA SER A 330 13.88 -6.11 -10.53
C SER A 330 14.74 -6.29 -11.77
N ASP A 331 14.19 -5.99 -12.97
CA ASP A 331 14.96 -6.05 -14.23
C ASP A 331 15.93 -4.86 -14.33
N LEU A 332 15.48 -3.66 -13.97
CA LEU A 332 16.30 -2.46 -13.89
C LEU A 332 17.54 -2.68 -13.00
N ASN A 333 17.36 -3.29 -11.83
CA ASN A 333 18.44 -3.62 -10.89
C ASN A 333 19.44 -4.61 -11.49
N ALA A 334 18.99 -5.58 -12.31
CA ALA A 334 19.87 -6.52 -12.99
C ALA A 334 20.79 -5.79 -13.98
N TRP A 335 20.26 -4.84 -14.77
CA TRP A 335 21.05 -4.01 -15.67
C TRP A 335 22.03 -3.09 -14.93
N VAL A 336 21.58 -2.41 -13.87
CA VAL A 336 22.48 -1.60 -13.04
C VAL A 336 23.60 -2.45 -12.45
N GLY A 337 23.28 -3.66 -11.97
CA GLY A 337 24.27 -4.62 -11.47
C GLY A 337 25.31 -5.02 -12.53
N LEU A 338 24.87 -5.20 -13.79
CA LEU A 338 25.80 -5.49 -14.91
C LEU A 338 26.78 -4.33 -15.14
N PHE A 339 26.33 -3.08 -15.12
CA PHE A 339 27.23 -1.91 -15.22
C PHE A 339 28.21 -1.83 -14.04
N GLY A 340 27.77 -2.18 -12.82
CA GLY A 340 28.65 -2.28 -11.65
C GLY A 340 29.74 -3.36 -11.82
N GLN A 341 29.38 -4.52 -12.36
CA GLN A 341 30.34 -5.58 -12.68
C GLN A 341 31.35 -5.14 -13.75
N PHE A 342 30.89 -4.42 -14.78
CA PHE A 342 31.77 -3.85 -15.79
C PHE A 342 32.75 -2.84 -15.18
N ALA A 343 32.26 -1.90 -14.36
CA ALA A 343 33.12 -0.91 -13.67
C ALA A 343 34.18 -1.61 -12.82
N LYS A 344 33.82 -2.65 -12.08
CA LYS A 344 34.78 -3.48 -11.32
C LYS A 344 35.79 -4.17 -12.23
N ALA A 345 35.36 -4.74 -13.36
CA ALA A 345 36.26 -5.45 -14.29
C ALA A 345 37.33 -4.56 -14.91
N ILE A 346 37.03 -3.28 -15.14
CA ILE A 346 38.01 -2.30 -15.65
C ILE A 346 38.80 -1.62 -14.52
N GLY A 347 38.71 -2.08 -13.28
CA GLY A 347 39.45 -1.56 -12.13
C GLY A 347 38.93 -0.24 -11.54
N GLN A 348 37.70 0.12 -11.85
CA GLN A 348 37.01 1.34 -11.38
C GLN A 348 35.72 0.99 -10.59
N PRO A 349 35.82 0.28 -9.45
CA PRO A 349 34.63 -0.05 -8.67
C PRO A 349 33.94 1.22 -8.16
N VAL A 350 32.60 1.24 -8.24
CA VAL A 350 31.74 2.38 -7.84
C VAL A 350 30.80 1.89 -6.75
N ASP A 351 30.50 2.74 -5.77
CA ASP A 351 29.45 2.44 -4.80
C ASP A 351 28.06 2.44 -5.47
N ALA A 352 27.11 1.74 -4.87
CA ALA A 352 25.79 1.56 -5.45
C ALA A 352 25.04 2.89 -5.65
N GLY A 353 25.11 3.81 -4.70
CA GLY A 353 24.41 5.11 -4.80
C GLY A 353 24.94 5.96 -5.96
N MET A 354 26.27 6.01 -6.13
CA MET A 354 26.92 6.71 -7.24
C MET A 354 26.54 6.05 -8.57
N LEU A 355 26.51 4.72 -8.63
CA LEU A 355 26.19 3.97 -9.84
C LEU A 355 24.74 4.25 -10.29
N TYR A 356 23.75 4.06 -9.41
CA TYR A 356 22.36 4.38 -9.69
C TYR A 356 22.19 5.84 -10.09
N GLY A 357 22.75 6.78 -9.31
CA GLY A 357 22.66 8.19 -9.61
C GLY A 357 23.24 8.59 -10.96
N THR A 358 24.35 7.97 -11.37
CA THR A 358 24.99 8.24 -12.66
C THR A 358 24.16 7.70 -13.82
N LEU A 359 23.74 6.44 -13.75
CA LEU A 359 22.94 5.79 -14.78
C LEU A 359 21.57 6.45 -14.95
N PHE A 360 20.90 6.78 -13.84
CA PHE A 360 19.59 7.41 -13.87
C PHE A 360 19.64 8.83 -14.46
N ARG A 361 20.66 9.65 -14.08
CA ARG A 361 20.84 10.98 -14.69
C ARG A 361 21.13 10.91 -16.18
N ALA A 362 21.81 9.86 -16.65
CA ALA A 362 22.01 9.67 -18.08
C ALA A 362 20.67 9.58 -18.85
N ALA A 363 19.61 9.01 -18.25
CA ALA A 363 18.30 8.88 -18.90
C ALA A 363 17.57 10.20 -19.16
N ILE A 364 17.99 11.31 -18.52
CA ILE A 364 17.36 12.63 -18.64
C ILE A 364 18.34 13.69 -19.14
N ALA A 365 19.50 13.29 -19.70
CA ALA A 365 20.46 14.21 -20.30
C ALA A 365 19.90 14.83 -21.60
N ASP A 366 20.44 16.01 -21.98
CA ASP A 366 19.92 16.81 -23.10
C ASP A 366 20.04 16.14 -24.48
N ASP A 367 20.96 15.16 -24.63
CA ASP A 367 21.21 14.42 -25.86
C ASP A 367 20.43 13.11 -25.98
N VAL A 368 19.48 12.85 -25.06
CA VAL A 368 18.66 11.64 -25.06
C VAL A 368 17.42 11.83 -25.91
N ASP A 369 17.17 10.87 -26.81
CA ASP A 369 15.96 10.89 -27.65
C ASP A 369 14.70 10.76 -26.79
N ALA A 370 13.71 11.61 -27.03
CA ALA A 370 12.47 11.64 -26.23
C ALA A 370 11.74 10.28 -26.19
N ASN A 371 11.83 9.50 -27.27
CA ASN A 371 11.22 8.17 -27.43
C ASN A 371 12.22 7.00 -27.28
N CYS A 372 13.36 7.22 -26.61
CA CYS A 372 14.41 6.23 -26.36
C CYS A 372 15.13 5.76 -27.63
N GLY A 373 15.16 6.56 -28.71
CA GLY A 373 15.90 6.24 -29.93
C GLY A 373 15.52 4.93 -30.61
N GLY A 374 14.28 4.47 -30.46
CA GLY A 374 13.81 3.19 -31.04
C GLY A 374 14.12 1.94 -30.21
N LEU A 375 14.68 2.08 -29.01
CA LEU A 375 14.90 0.97 -28.08
C LEU A 375 13.59 0.56 -27.38
N LEU A 376 13.46 -0.73 -27.08
CA LEU A 376 12.37 -1.30 -26.28
C LEU A 376 12.95 -2.25 -25.24
N ASN A 377 12.36 -2.27 -24.05
CA ASN A 377 12.62 -3.25 -23.02
C ASN A 377 11.30 -3.79 -22.47
N TYR A 378 11.23 -5.06 -22.16
CA TYR A 378 10.14 -5.72 -21.47
C TYR A 378 10.68 -6.24 -20.13
N PRO A 379 10.27 -5.66 -18.99
CA PRO A 379 10.90 -5.93 -17.70
C PRO A 379 10.32 -7.14 -16.97
N PHE A 380 9.58 -8.00 -17.67
CA PHE A 380 8.75 -9.03 -17.09
C PHE A 380 9.56 -10.23 -16.59
N ARG A 381 9.84 -10.27 -15.29
CA ARG A 381 10.49 -11.41 -14.61
C ARG A 381 9.49 -12.42 -14.05
N SER A 382 8.24 -12.02 -13.94
CA SER A 382 7.10 -12.83 -13.49
C SER A 382 5.88 -12.48 -14.34
N GLY A 383 4.77 -13.16 -14.10
CA GLY A 383 3.48 -12.81 -14.71
C GLY A 383 3.10 -11.34 -14.45
N GLU A 384 2.43 -10.75 -15.43
CA GLU A 384 1.96 -9.36 -15.37
C GLU A 384 0.51 -9.28 -15.88
N PHE A 385 -0.41 -9.16 -14.93
CA PHE A 385 -1.84 -9.14 -15.22
C PHE A 385 -2.22 -7.99 -16.18
N LEU A 386 -1.70 -6.79 -15.94
CA LEU A 386 -1.99 -5.61 -16.76
C LEU A 386 -1.54 -5.76 -18.22
N ALA A 387 -0.55 -6.61 -18.48
CA ALA A 387 -0.07 -6.93 -19.81
C ALA A 387 -0.65 -8.25 -20.37
N GLY A 388 -1.53 -8.94 -19.63
CA GLY A 388 -2.11 -10.22 -20.00
C GLY A 388 -1.11 -11.38 -20.03
N LEU A 389 -0.04 -11.30 -19.24
CA LEU A 389 1.06 -12.28 -19.25
C LEU A 389 0.98 -13.20 -18.03
N PRO A 390 0.84 -14.54 -18.23
CA PRO A 390 0.82 -15.50 -17.12
C PRO A 390 2.21 -15.71 -16.49
N GLU A 391 3.26 -15.52 -17.28
CA GLU A 391 4.68 -15.60 -16.89
C GLU A 391 5.46 -14.45 -17.49
N GLY A 392 6.76 -14.33 -17.19
CA GLY A 392 7.62 -13.28 -17.75
C GLY A 392 8.89 -13.85 -18.38
N ARG A 393 9.38 -13.15 -19.41
CA ARG A 393 10.69 -13.36 -20.05
C ARG A 393 11.32 -11.99 -20.31
N PRO A 394 12.24 -11.48 -19.46
CA PRO A 394 12.84 -10.18 -19.70
C PRO A 394 13.49 -10.12 -21.08
N LEU A 395 13.07 -9.15 -21.90
CA LEU A 395 13.54 -8.99 -23.27
C LEU A 395 14.01 -7.56 -23.55
N PHE A 396 15.13 -7.44 -24.24
CA PHE A 396 15.57 -6.18 -24.81
C PHE A 396 15.54 -6.29 -26.35
N ALA A 397 14.79 -5.38 -26.98
CA ALA A 397 14.60 -5.38 -28.42
C ALA A 397 14.94 -4.03 -29.04
N ARG A 398 15.48 -4.04 -30.27
CA ARG A 398 15.78 -2.82 -31.04
C ARG A 398 15.75 -3.10 -32.53
N SER A 399 15.43 -2.06 -33.32
CA SER A 399 15.65 -2.12 -34.77
C SER A 399 17.12 -1.92 -35.13
N PRO A 400 17.56 -2.28 -36.35
CA PRO A 400 18.91 -2.01 -36.81
C PRO A 400 19.30 -0.51 -36.76
N GLU A 401 18.31 0.37 -36.96
CA GLU A 401 18.48 1.83 -37.01
C GLU A 401 18.37 2.51 -35.64
N ALA A 402 18.11 1.74 -34.58
CA ALA A 402 17.93 2.30 -33.26
C ALA A 402 19.20 3.02 -32.76
N ASN A 403 19.01 4.19 -32.18
CA ASN A 403 20.09 5.01 -31.59
C ASN A 403 20.47 4.46 -30.21
N MET A 404 21.44 3.55 -30.16
CA MET A 404 21.86 2.89 -28.93
C MET A 404 22.94 3.69 -28.20
N THR A 405 22.53 4.60 -27.30
CA THR A 405 23.38 5.32 -26.37
C THR A 405 23.08 4.90 -24.93
N LEU A 406 23.95 5.22 -23.99
CA LEU A 406 23.70 4.96 -22.56
C LEU A 406 22.43 5.68 -22.07
N GLY A 407 22.23 6.93 -22.51
CA GLY A 407 21.07 7.72 -22.16
C GLY A 407 19.76 7.12 -22.67
N ASN A 408 19.71 6.78 -23.96
CA ASN A 408 18.54 6.11 -24.56
C ASN A 408 18.27 4.76 -23.94
N PHE A 409 19.32 3.98 -23.65
CA PHE A 409 19.18 2.70 -22.97
C PHE A 409 18.56 2.84 -21.58
N MET A 410 19.10 3.73 -20.75
CA MET A 410 18.58 3.94 -19.40
C MET A 410 17.18 4.57 -19.38
N ARG A 411 16.88 5.47 -20.34
CA ARG A 411 15.50 5.99 -20.51
C ARG A 411 14.54 4.87 -20.90
N ALA A 412 14.93 3.96 -21.80
CA ALA A 412 14.10 2.81 -22.18
C ALA A 412 13.84 1.87 -20.98
N GLN A 413 14.85 1.63 -20.12
CA GLN A 413 14.69 0.86 -18.91
C GLN A 413 13.65 1.49 -17.95
N LEU A 414 13.74 2.81 -17.73
CA LEU A 414 12.81 3.53 -16.87
C LEU A 414 11.40 3.63 -17.49
N PHE A 415 11.30 3.90 -18.79
CA PHE A 415 10.01 3.94 -19.48
C PHE A 415 9.30 2.58 -19.43
N SER A 416 10.03 1.50 -19.67
CA SER A 416 9.46 0.16 -19.60
C SER A 416 9.03 -0.25 -18.21
N ALA A 417 9.75 0.18 -17.17
CA ALA A 417 9.35 -0.08 -15.79
C ALA A 417 8.00 0.56 -15.43
N PHE A 418 7.74 1.79 -15.91
CA PHE A 418 6.46 2.47 -15.68
C PHE A 418 5.35 2.08 -16.66
N SER A 419 5.66 1.38 -17.75
CA SER A 419 4.67 1.05 -18.78
C SER A 419 3.53 0.15 -18.31
N PRO A 420 3.74 -0.91 -17.51
CA PRO A 420 2.63 -1.73 -17.05
C PRO A 420 1.61 -0.96 -16.22
N VAL A 421 2.04 -0.19 -15.21
CA VAL A 421 1.11 0.57 -14.36
C VAL A 421 0.37 1.68 -15.14
N LYS A 422 0.96 2.18 -16.25
CA LYS A 422 0.30 3.12 -17.14
C LYS A 422 -0.94 2.53 -17.81
N ILE A 423 -1.01 1.22 -18.04
CA ILE A 423 -2.19 0.58 -18.63
C ILE A 423 -3.43 0.86 -17.78
N GLY A 424 -3.39 0.61 -16.48
CA GLY A 424 -4.50 0.91 -15.58
C GLY A 424 -4.73 2.41 -15.38
N MET A 425 -3.65 3.22 -15.37
CA MET A 425 -3.79 4.69 -15.33
C MET A 425 -4.51 5.22 -16.57
N ASP A 426 -4.25 4.68 -17.76
CA ASP A 426 -4.95 5.08 -18.99
C ASP A 426 -6.42 4.65 -18.98
N VAL A 427 -6.77 3.54 -18.33
CA VAL A 427 -8.18 3.19 -18.09
C VAL A 427 -8.86 4.30 -17.30
N MET A 428 -8.30 4.70 -16.17
CA MET A 428 -8.88 5.77 -15.34
C MET A 428 -8.92 7.10 -16.07
N THR A 429 -7.80 7.55 -16.64
CA THR A 429 -7.68 8.93 -17.16
C THR A 429 -8.23 9.10 -18.59
N LYS A 430 -8.08 8.10 -19.47
CA LYS A 430 -8.50 8.19 -20.87
C LYS A 430 -9.89 7.60 -21.14
N GLN A 431 -10.20 6.42 -20.55
CA GLN A 431 -11.50 5.77 -20.78
C GLN A 431 -12.56 6.33 -19.82
N GLU A 432 -12.28 6.39 -18.53
CA GLU A 432 -13.19 6.89 -17.51
C GLU A 432 -13.14 8.40 -17.30
N ARG A 433 -12.12 9.08 -17.88
CA ARG A 433 -11.92 10.54 -17.84
C ARG A 433 -11.75 11.11 -16.44
N VAL A 434 -11.19 10.32 -15.53
CA VAL A 434 -10.80 10.77 -14.19
C VAL A 434 -9.75 11.88 -14.32
N GLN A 435 -9.94 12.97 -13.60
CA GLN A 435 -8.97 14.07 -13.55
C GLN A 435 -7.94 13.79 -12.43
N VAL A 436 -6.67 14.07 -12.72
CA VAL A 436 -5.58 13.93 -11.76
C VAL A 436 -4.77 15.22 -11.73
N ASP A 437 -4.83 15.93 -10.61
CA ASP A 437 -4.15 17.21 -10.45
C ASP A 437 -2.67 17.04 -10.09
N SER A 438 -2.35 16.04 -9.27
CA SER A 438 -0.97 15.67 -8.91
C SER A 438 -0.89 14.29 -8.26
N LEU A 439 0.28 13.66 -8.37
CA LEU A 439 0.61 12.42 -7.65
C LEU A 439 1.85 12.60 -6.79
N VAL A 440 1.91 11.92 -5.66
CA VAL A 440 3.09 11.89 -4.78
C VAL A 440 3.85 10.59 -4.98
N GLY A 441 5.07 10.68 -5.50
CA GLY A 441 5.96 9.53 -5.68
C GLY A 441 6.75 9.23 -4.41
N HIS A 442 6.85 7.95 -4.04
CA HIS A 442 7.73 7.49 -2.98
C HIS A 442 8.32 6.10 -3.31
N GLY A 443 9.41 5.78 -2.63
CA GLY A 443 10.19 4.55 -2.86
C GLY A 443 11.60 4.83 -3.40
N GLY A 444 12.43 3.80 -3.42
CA GLY A 444 13.87 3.93 -3.69
C GLY A 444 14.24 4.57 -5.03
N ILE A 445 13.39 4.43 -6.05
CA ILE A 445 13.65 5.01 -7.38
C ILE A 445 13.68 6.56 -7.35
N PHE A 446 12.98 7.17 -6.40
CA PHE A 446 12.96 8.63 -6.23
C PHE A 446 14.17 9.18 -5.46
N ALA A 447 15.06 8.32 -4.95
CA ALA A 447 16.28 8.73 -4.26
C ALA A 447 17.24 9.54 -5.17
N THR A 448 17.22 9.29 -6.49
CA THR A 448 17.92 10.15 -7.46
C THR A 448 17.03 11.34 -7.81
N PRO A 449 17.37 12.56 -7.35
CA PRO A 449 16.50 13.72 -7.53
C PRO A 449 16.11 13.96 -8.98
N LYS A 450 14.85 14.29 -9.20
CA LYS A 450 14.20 14.69 -10.46
C LYS A 450 14.05 13.59 -11.51
N VAL A 451 14.85 12.52 -11.52
CA VAL A 451 14.83 11.55 -12.62
C VAL A 451 13.50 10.81 -12.70
N ALA A 452 13.18 10.02 -11.67
CA ALA A 452 11.92 9.26 -11.65
C ALA A 452 10.69 10.20 -11.73
N GLN A 453 10.78 11.40 -11.10
CA GLN A 453 9.71 12.40 -11.18
C GLN A 453 9.44 12.85 -12.62
N LYS A 454 10.48 13.20 -13.39
CA LYS A 454 10.35 13.63 -14.80
C LYS A 454 9.79 12.52 -15.68
N ILE A 455 10.34 11.31 -15.52
CA ILE A 455 9.90 10.14 -16.28
C ILE A 455 8.43 9.83 -16.01
N LEU A 456 8.05 9.81 -14.73
CA LEU A 456 6.68 9.51 -14.33
C LEU A 456 5.71 10.64 -14.71
N ALA A 457 6.15 11.91 -14.62
CA ALA A 457 5.36 13.05 -15.08
C ALA A 457 5.08 12.96 -16.60
N ALA A 458 6.05 12.52 -17.40
CA ALA A 458 5.87 12.25 -18.81
C ALA A 458 4.89 11.09 -19.06
N ALA A 459 5.08 9.99 -18.32
CA ALA A 459 4.25 8.78 -18.45
C ALA A 459 2.77 9.04 -18.17
N PHE A 460 2.46 9.77 -17.11
CA PHE A 460 1.08 10.01 -16.66
C PHE A 460 0.51 11.35 -17.11
N ASN A 461 1.32 12.19 -17.76
CA ASN A 461 0.98 13.56 -18.10
C ASN A 461 0.40 14.35 -16.90
N THR A 462 1.02 14.16 -15.73
CA THR A 462 0.55 14.66 -14.43
C THR A 462 1.74 15.17 -13.62
N PRO A 463 1.62 16.28 -12.87
CA PRO A 463 2.67 16.72 -11.94
C PRO A 463 2.99 15.67 -10.89
N ILE A 464 4.28 15.39 -10.69
CA ILE A 464 4.77 14.43 -9.70
C ILE A 464 5.51 15.17 -8.58
N LYS A 465 5.01 15.02 -7.35
CA LYS A 465 5.62 15.53 -6.11
C LYS A 465 6.43 14.44 -5.45
N VAL A 466 7.50 14.81 -4.76
CA VAL A 466 8.21 13.97 -3.78
C VAL A 466 8.34 14.78 -2.50
N MET A 467 7.86 14.22 -1.40
CA MET A 467 7.86 14.86 -0.08
C MET A 467 9.16 14.55 0.67
N SER A 468 9.64 15.47 1.50
CA SER A 468 10.78 15.21 2.41
C SER A 468 10.46 14.15 3.47
N THR A 469 9.18 13.93 3.78
CA THR A 469 8.64 12.92 4.71
C THR A 469 8.38 11.56 4.05
N ALA A 470 8.78 11.35 2.81
CA ALA A 470 8.49 10.14 2.05
C ALA A 470 9.03 8.82 2.67
N ALA A 471 9.89 8.90 3.68
CA ALA A 471 10.47 7.75 4.39
C ALA A 471 9.67 7.30 5.62
N GLU A 472 8.65 8.05 6.06
CA GLU A 472 7.94 7.78 7.33
C GLU A 472 7.11 6.48 7.30
N GLY A 473 6.47 6.17 6.20
CA GLY A 473 5.75 4.89 6.00
C GLY A 473 4.40 4.78 6.74
N GLY A 474 3.76 3.61 6.61
CA GLY A 474 2.37 3.40 7.01
C GLY A 474 2.15 3.40 8.53
N ALA A 475 3.10 2.93 9.34
CA ALA A 475 2.98 2.99 10.80
C ALA A 475 2.90 4.46 11.31
N TRP A 476 3.69 5.36 10.73
CA TRP A 476 3.58 6.79 10.99
C TRP A 476 2.24 7.34 10.48
N GLY A 477 1.82 6.97 9.27
CA GLY A 477 0.50 7.35 8.74
C GLY A 477 -0.64 6.90 9.64
N MET A 478 -0.53 5.71 10.26
CA MET A 478 -1.50 5.23 11.24
C MET A 478 -1.47 6.03 12.55
N ALA A 479 -0.28 6.43 13.03
CA ALA A 479 -0.16 7.32 14.18
C ALA A 479 -0.79 8.70 13.91
N VAL A 480 -0.65 9.22 12.68
CA VAL A 480 -1.31 10.46 12.22
C VAL A 480 -2.83 10.31 12.22
N LEU A 481 -3.38 9.18 11.71
CA LEU A 481 -4.82 8.88 11.78
C LEU A 481 -5.32 8.78 13.22
N ALA A 482 -4.54 8.18 14.12
CA ALA A 482 -4.87 8.14 15.54
C ALA A 482 -4.85 9.54 16.17
N ASN A 483 -3.90 10.39 15.77
CA ASN A 483 -3.85 11.79 16.20
C ASN A 483 -5.05 12.61 15.71
N TYR A 484 -5.55 12.30 14.51
CA TYR A 484 -6.71 12.98 13.92
C TYR A 484 -7.96 12.90 14.80
N LEU A 485 -8.09 11.90 15.69
CA LEU A 485 -9.17 11.84 16.68
C LEU A 485 -9.28 13.09 17.58
N TRP A 486 -8.16 13.77 17.85
CA TRP A 486 -8.17 15.04 18.59
C TRP A 486 -8.58 16.25 17.74
N ASN A 487 -8.52 16.13 16.43
CA ASN A 487 -8.59 17.25 15.49
C ASN A 487 -9.86 17.23 14.62
N THR A 488 -10.85 16.40 14.96
CA THR A 488 -12.15 16.32 14.28
C THR A 488 -13.10 17.45 14.71
N ASN A 489 -12.59 18.65 14.88
CA ASN A 489 -13.36 19.83 15.26
C ASN A 489 -13.76 20.65 14.02
N GLU A 490 -14.48 21.77 14.24
CA GLU A 490 -14.99 22.65 13.18
C GLU A 490 -13.92 23.22 12.24
N ASP A 491 -12.68 23.38 12.72
CA ASP A 491 -11.58 23.96 11.93
C ASP A 491 -10.93 22.93 10.99
N HIS A 492 -11.06 21.61 11.31
CA HIS A 492 -10.49 20.50 10.53
C HIS A 492 -11.55 19.42 10.30
N SER A 493 -12.64 19.80 9.64
CA SER A 493 -13.82 18.95 9.45
C SER A 493 -13.58 17.73 8.55
N ASN A 494 -12.48 17.70 7.78
CA ASN A 494 -12.10 16.56 6.95
C ASN A 494 -10.61 16.24 7.06
N LEU A 495 -10.28 14.99 6.78
CA LEU A 495 -8.92 14.46 6.88
C LEU A 495 -7.93 15.21 5.97
N ALA A 496 -8.32 15.56 4.74
CA ALA A 496 -7.42 16.22 3.80
C ALA A 496 -7.02 17.63 4.30
N ASP A 497 -7.94 18.39 4.89
CA ASP A 497 -7.65 19.72 5.43
C ASP A 497 -6.78 19.63 6.69
N PHE A 498 -6.98 18.58 7.52
CA PHE A 498 -6.09 18.30 8.65
C PHE A 498 -4.66 17.99 8.19
N LEU A 499 -4.51 17.14 7.18
CA LEU A 499 -3.20 16.80 6.64
C LEU A 499 -2.50 18.05 6.07
N ASP A 500 -3.17 18.81 5.22
CA ASP A 500 -2.61 20.02 4.60
C ASP A 500 -2.28 21.11 5.65
N GLY A 501 -3.19 21.36 6.59
CA GLY A 501 -3.12 22.48 7.51
C GLY A 501 -2.31 22.24 8.78
N CYS A 502 -2.17 20.97 9.21
CA CYS A 502 -1.47 20.62 10.44
C CYS A 502 -0.22 19.76 10.16
N VAL A 503 -0.41 18.59 9.53
CA VAL A 503 0.64 17.57 9.42
C VAL A 503 1.73 17.98 8.43
N PHE A 504 1.34 18.45 7.25
CA PHE A 504 2.25 18.76 6.14
C PHE A 504 2.42 20.26 5.88
N LYS A 505 1.94 21.12 6.79
CA LYS A 505 1.99 22.58 6.67
C LYS A 505 3.38 23.11 6.31
N ASP A 506 4.41 22.58 6.94
CA ASP A 506 5.80 23.01 6.76
C ASP A 506 6.65 21.99 5.97
N ALA A 507 6.03 20.94 5.43
CA ALA A 507 6.72 19.89 4.71
C ALA A 507 7.30 20.40 3.38
N GLN A 508 8.58 20.15 3.19
CA GLN A 508 9.25 20.48 1.93
C GLN A 508 8.92 19.44 0.87
N SER A 509 8.72 19.90 -0.36
CA SER A 509 8.50 19.01 -1.50
C SER A 509 9.18 19.51 -2.76
N THR A 510 9.51 18.60 -3.66
CA THR A 510 9.91 18.93 -5.03
C THR A 510 8.81 18.49 -5.99
N THR A 511 8.57 19.25 -7.04
CA THR A 511 7.55 18.94 -8.05
C THR A 511 8.14 19.06 -9.44
N GLU A 512 8.03 18.00 -10.23
CA GLU A 512 8.30 18.03 -11.66
C GLU A 512 6.98 17.98 -12.43
N LYS A 513 6.81 18.91 -13.37
CA LYS A 513 5.64 18.98 -14.24
C LYS A 513 5.89 18.23 -15.55
N PRO A 514 4.86 17.70 -16.22
CA PRO A 514 5.02 17.08 -17.53
C PRO A 514 5.55 18.10 -18.54
N VAL A 515 6.55 17.70 -19.32
CA VAL A 515 7.11 18.46 -20.44
C VAL A 515 6.53 17.88 -21.73
N ALA A 516 5.96 18.70 -22.59
CA ALA A 516 5.20 18.25 -23.77
C ALA A 516 6.01 17.29 -24.69
N SER A 517 7.29 17.59 -24.93
CA SER A 517 8.16 16.71 -25.73
C SER A 517 8.37 15.34 -25.09
N ASP A 518 8.54 15.30 -23.75
CA ASP A 518 8.73 14.04 -23.01
C ASP A 518 7.44 13.22 -22.96
N VAL A 519 6.28 13.88 -22.82
CA VAL A 519 4.95 13.23 -22.90
C VAL A 519 4.76 12.58 -24.26
N VAL A 520 5.01 13.30 -25.36
CA VAL A 520 4.92 12.75 -26.72
C VAL A 520 5.92 11.61 -26.91
N GLY A 521 7.14 11.76 -26.41
CA GLY A 521 8.18 10.72 -26.47
C GLY A 521 7.79 9.45 -25.70
N PHE A 522 7.19 9.60 -24.51
CA PHE A 522 6.70 8.46 -23.73
C PHE A 522 5.50 7.78 -24.44
N GLU A 523 4.53 8.51 -24.94
CA GLU A 523 3.38 7.94 -25.67
C GLU A 523 3.84 7.17 -26.92
N ASP A 524 4.83 7.69 -27.65
CA ASP A 524 5.43 7.01 -28.81
C ASP A 524 6.16 5.71 -28.42
N PHE A 525 6.91 5.74 -27.31
CA PHE A 525 7.50 4.54 -26.72
C PHE A 525 6.43 3.54 -26.28
N PHE A 526 5.42 4.00 -25.53
CA PHE A 526 4.37 3.15 -24.98
C PHE A 526 3.50 2.49 -26.07
N ALA A 527 3.23 3.21 -27.16
CA ALA A 527 2.54 2.64 -28.31
C ALA A 527 3.34 1.48 -28.96
N ARG A 528 4.68 1.61 -29.04
CA ARG A 528 5.55 0.51 -29.53
C ARG A 528 5.65 -0.62 -28.51
N PHE A 529 5.74 -0.30 -27.22
CA PHE A 529 5.77 -1.26 -26.13
C PHE A 529 4.51 -2.14 -26.14
N THR A 530 3.32 -1.54 -26.16
CA THR A 530 2.05 -2.28 -26.16
C THR A 530 1.85 -3.08 -27.45
N LYS A 531 2.21 -2.52 -28.62
CA LYS A 531 2.16 -3.23 -29.90
C LYS A 531 3.09 -4.44 -29.94
N GLY A 532 4.19 -4.40 -29.23
CA GLY A 532 5.19 -5.47 -29.19
C GLY A 532 4.94 -6.53 -28.11
N LEU A 533 3.95 -6.40 -27.23
CA LEU A 533 3.64 -7.43 -26.21
C LEU A 533 3.47 -8.86 -26.76
N PRO A 534 2.99 -9.11 -27.99
CA PRO A 534 2.99 -10.47 -28.56
C PRO A 534 4.37 -11.14 -28.61
N ILE A 535 5.47 -10.37 -28.57
CA ILE A 535 6.83 -10.93 -28.49
C ILE A 535 7.04 -11.66 -27.16
N GLU A 536 6.51 -11.10 -26.07
CA GLU A 536 6.56 -11.74 -24.74
C GLU A 536 5.77 -13.05 -24.72
N HIS A 537 4.58 -13.07 -25.28
CA HIS A 537 3.79 -14.31 -25.42
C HIS A 537 4.57 -15.38 -26.20
N ALA A 538 5.16 -15.02 -27.33
CA ALA A 538 5.99 -15.95 -28.10
C ALA A 538 7.24 -16.39 -27.31
N ALA A 539 7.86 -15.51 -26.53
CA ALA A 539 9.00 -15.88 -25.69
C ALA A 539 8.60 -16.84 -24.57
N ILE A 540 7.44 -16.65 -23.93
CA ILE A 540 6.90 -17.54 -22.89
C ILE A 540 6.66 -18.95 -23.49
N GLU A 541 6.12 -19.01 -24.69
CA GLU A 541 5.83 -20.29 -25.36
C GLU A 541 7.11 -21.02 -25.85
N THR A 542 8.17 -20.28 -26.17
CA THR A 542 9.36 -20.84 -26.84
C THR A 542 10.58 -20.98 -25.95
N ILE A 543 10.76 -20.09 -24.98
CA ILE A 543 11.90 -20.15 -24.05
C ILE A 543 11.45 -20.93 -22.80
N ASN A 544 11.71 -22.23 -22.81
CA ASN A 544 11.37 -23.09 -21.69
C ASN A 544 12.37 -22.93 -20.54
N LEU A 545 11.88 -22.69 -19.30
CA LEU A 545 12.70 -22.57 -18.10
C LEU A 545 12.84 -23.88 -17.32
N GLU A 546 12.17 -24.95 -17.76
CA GLU A 546 12.20 -26.26 -17.10
C GLU A 546 13.52 -27.02 -17.31
N ASP A 547 14.40 -26.52 -18.18
CA ASP A 547 15.71 -27.13 -18.48
C ASP A 547 16.81 -26.68 -17.46
N LYS A 548 16.47 -26.50 -16.20
CA LYS A 548 17.45 -26.23 -15.14
C LYS A 548 17.55 -27.36 -14.13
#